data_e4b403aaba3b3f8461882b4f709af897
#
_entry.id   e4b403aaba3b3f8461882b4f709af897
#
_cell.length_a   1.000
_cell.length_b   1.000
_cell.length_c   1.000
_cell.angle_alpha   90.00
_cell.angle_beta   90.00
_cell.angle_gamma   90.00
#
_symmetry.space_group_name_H-M   'P 1'
#
loop_
_entity.id
_entity.type
_entity.pdbx_description
1 polymer ?
#
loop_
_entity_poly.entity_id
_entity_poly.type
_entity_poly.pdbx_seq_one_letter_code
_entity_poly.pdbx_strand_id
1 'polypeptide(L)'
;MGQSSSKADLADILSTLSQTDVSPEAHDFWDELWKLSTTPEDIFELIPPEDVRSLKENRPENLVTLFTQAVAQLCQIVHTPVPMYFGQALNCVRVLTRVLPFLVEGEQKGRAANSNDTETFSERLCWSVEEDEAQEESPEEKPQPLARLVVHAAMHLLFLPGFTVEASAFDDVEDDAEEAATIAAAASAAEEDSITEAANGGESVAEDASNNDEKNTETLKKKDAQPAANHSLPQAALWSAGLGGFEARPASSAAFDRNRTEVLRLLLASVCEPLFQSADTYDPWKSRWLETATDRDAPNARLLFYSLCNTIFS
;
A
#
# COMPACT_ATOMS: atom_id res chain seq x y z
N MET A 1 9.51 -34.79 2.53
CA MET A 1 10.81 -34.75 1.82
C MET A 1 11.07 -33.41 1.08
N GLY A 2 10.12 -32.50 0.95
CA GLY A 2 10.29 -31.24 0.20
C GLY A 2 11.06 -30.11 0.88
N GLN A 3 10.97 -29.98 2.21
CA GLN A 3 11.54 -28.82 2.91
C GLN A 3 13.07 -28.78 2.98
N SER A 4 13.74 -29.96 3.08
CA SER A 4 15.21 -29.98 3.10
C SER A 4 15.82 -29.64 1.74
N SER A 5 15.13 -29.92 0.63
CA SER A 5 15.56 -29.53 -0.72
C SER A 5 15.47 -28.02 -0.89
N SER A 6 14.31 -27.41 -0.59
CA SER A 6 14.11 -25.98 -0.74
C SER A 6 15.07 -25.11 0.09
N LYS A 7 15.50 -25.60 1.27
CA LYS A 7 16.49 -24.90 2.09
C LYS A 7 17.89 -24.96 1.48
N ALA A 8 18.26 -26.07 0.88
CA ALA A 8 19.54 -26.22 0.16
C ALA A 8 19.55 -25.33 -1.11
N ASP A 9 18.45 -25.36 -1.87
CA ASP A 9 18.30 -24.56 -3.09
C ASP A 9 18.38 -23.05 -2.75
N LEU A 10 17.76 -22.61 -1.65
CA LEU A 10 17.87 -21.22 -1.19
C LEU A 10 19.30 -20.85 -0.81
N ALA A 11 20.03 -21.75 -0.11
CA ALA A 11 21.42 -21.52 0.26
C ALA A 11 22.32 -21.37 -1.00
N ASP A 12 22.08 -22.17 -2.03
CA ASP A 12 22.82 -22.10 -3.29
C ASP A 12 22.55 -20.79 -4.04
N ILE A 13 21.29 -20.31 -4.06
CA ILE A 13 20.91 -19.03 -4.64
C ILE A 13 21.61 -17.88 -3.90
N LEU A 14 21.58 -17.86 -2.58
CA LEU A 14 22.23 -16.84 -1.76
C LEU A 14 23.76 -16.85 -1.92
N SER A 15 24.35 -18.03 -2.01
CA SER A 15 25.78 -18.20 -2.32
C SER A 15 26.13 -17.57 -3.68
N THR A 16 25.28 -17.79 -4.68
CA THR A 16 25.45 -17.22 -6.01
C THR A 16 25.38 -15.67 -5.96
N LEU A 17 24.40 -15.09 -5.27
CA LEU A 17 24.28 -13.65 -5.08
C LEU A 17 25.51 -13.04 -4.38
N SER A 18 26.15 -13.78 -3.48
CA SER A 18 27.34 -13.31 -2.76
C SER A 18 28.64 -13.41 -3.60
N GLN A 19 28.69 -14.31 -4.56
CA GLN A 19 29.93 -14.63 -5.29
C GLN A 19 29.98 -14.08 -6.72
N THR A 20 28.84 -13.99 -7.40
CA THR A 20 28.74 -13.61 -8.81
C THR A 20 27.77 -12.45 -9.00
N ASP A 21 27.99 -11.66 -10.06
CA ASP A 21 27.03 -10.65 -10.46
C ASP A 21 25.86 -11.32 -11.19
N VAL A 22 24.64 -11.04 -10.71
CA VAL A 22 23.41 -11.62 -11.26
C VAL A 22 22.62 -10.53 -11.97
N SER A 23 22.41 -10.72 -13.28
CA SER A 23 21.65 -9.77 -14.09
C SER A 23 20.18 -9.69 -13.65
N PRO A 24 19.56 -8.51 -13.68
CA PRO A 24 18.11 -8.36 -13.53
C PRO A 24 17.30 -9.21 -14.54
N GLU A 25 17.85 -9.46 -15.73
CA GLU A 25 17.21 -10.24 -16.81
C GLU A 25 17.35 -11.76 -16.62
N ALA A 26 18.05 -12.23 -15.58
CA ALA A 26 18.15 -13.67 -15.28
C ALA A 26 16.83 -14.20 -14.69
N HIS A 27 15.76 -14.15 -15.49
CA HIS A 27 14.40 -14.46 -15.02
C HIS A 27 14.28 -15.83 -14.37
N ASP A 28 14.93 -16.86 -14.94
CA ASP A 28 14.89 -18.23 -14.38
C ASP A 28 15.45 -18.26 -12.95
N PHE A 29 16.52 -17.52 -12.69
CA PHE A 29 17.15 -17.43 -11.36
C PHE A 29 16.21 -16.75 -10.33
N TRP A 30 15.63 -15.60 -10.70
CA TRP A 30 14.73 -14.86 -9.83
C TRP A 30 13.42 -15.62 -9.60
N ASP A 31 12.88 -16.23 -10.64
CA ASP A 31 11.68 -17.06 -10.57
C ASP A 31 11.89 -18.26 -9.64
N GLU A 32 13.05 -18.90 -9.65
CA GLU A 32 13.38 -20.00 -8.75
C GLU A 32 13.36 -19.54 -7.31
N LEU A 33 13.97 -18.40 -6.98
CA LEU A 33 13.99 -17.83 -5.64
C LEU A 33 12.56 -17.64 -5.07
N TRP A 34 11.65 -17.09 -5.87
CA TRP A 34 10.29 -16.82 -5.41
C TRP A 34 9.44 -18.08 -5.28
N LYS A 35 9.71 -19.12 -6.05
CA LYS A 35 8.95 -20.38 -6.06
C LYS A 35 9.33 -21.34 -4.93
N LEU A 36 10.43 -21.11 -4.23
CA LEU A 36 10.87 -21.97 -3.13
C LEU A 36 9.82 -22.02 -2.01
N SER A 37 9.63 -23.21 -1.45
CA SER A 37 8.80 -23.39 -0.25
C SER A 37 9.63 -23.11 0.98
N THR A 38 9.65 -21.84 1.43
CA THR A 38 10.42 -21.41 2.59
C THR A 38 9.51 -21.07 3.76
N THR A 39 10.07 -21.04 4.96
CA THR A 39 9.46 -20.49 6.17
C THR A 39 10.14 -19.17 6.55
N PRO A 40 9.55 -18.34 7.42
CA PRO A 40 10.24 -17.18 7.95
C PRO A 40 11.57 -17.54 8.61
N GLU A 41 11.60 -18.66 9.35
CA GLU A 41 12.78 -19.17 10.04
C GLU A 41 13.90 -19.51 9.05
N ASP A 42 13.58 -20.15 7.92
CA ASP A 42 14.57 -20.48 6.89
C ASP A 42 15.21 -19.21 6.31
N ILE A 43 14.43 -18.19 5.99
CA ILE A 43 14.93 -16.91 5.48
C ILE A 43 15.84 -16.23 6.52
N PHE A 44 15.42 -16.17 7.78
CA PHE A 44 16.22 -15.52 8.83
C PHE A 44 17.48 -16.30 9.20
N GLU A 45 17.48 -17.62 9.05
CA GLU A 45 18.66 -18.46 9.28
C GLU A 45 19.66 -18.37 8.13
N LEU A 46 19.17 -18.41 6.88
CA LEU A 46 20.02 -18.47 5.69
C LEU A 46 20.47 -17.08 5.19
N ILE A 47 19.81 -16.01 5.64
CA ILE A 47 20.22 -14.62 5.37
C ILE A 47 20.60 -13.97 6.71
N PRO A 48 21.73 -14.31 7.32
CA PRO A 48 22.16 -13.68 8.56
C PRO A 48 22.52 -12.21 8.33
N PRO A 49 22.55 -11.38 9.38
CA PRO A 49 22.86 -9.93 9.27
C PRO A 49 24.16 -9.62 8.55
N GLU A 50 25.19 -10.43 8.83
CA GLU A 50 26.53 -10.31 8.25
C GLU A 50 26.54 -10.50 6.74
N ASP A 51 25.72 -11.41 6.20
CA ASP A 51 25.65 -11.65 4.76
C ASP A 51 24.97 -10.49 4.04
N VAL A 52 23.91 -9.88 4.62
CA VAL A 52 23.28 -8.70 4.03
C VAL A 52 24.24 -7.49 4.04
N ARG A 53 25.00 -7.30 5.13
CA ARG A 53 26.02 -6.24 5.20
C ARG A 53 27.13 -6.49 4.19
N SER A 54 27.61 -7.73 4.10
CA SER A 54 28.62 -8.14 3.12
C SER A 54 28.13 -7.93 1.69
N LEU A 55 26.87 -8.23 1.39
CA LEU A 55 26.27 -7.99 0.09
C LEU A 55 26.20 -6.48 -0.21
N LYS A 56 25.77 -5.66 0.76
CA LYS A 56 25.75 -4.19 0.64
C LYS A 56 27.14 -3.59 0.38
N GLU A 57 28.17 -4.12 1.02
CA GLU A 57 29.54 -3.61 0.90
C GLU A 57 30.26 -4.11 -0.37
N ASN A 58 30.10 -5.39 -0.69
CA ASN A 58 30.90 -6.05 -1.73
C ASN A 58 30.18 -6.23 -3.06
N ARG A 59 28.83 -6.29 -3.04
CA ARG A 59 27.96 -6.55 -4.20
C ARG A 59 26.69 -5.69 -4.16
N PRO A 60 26.80 -4.36 -4.05
CA PRO A 60 25.63 -3.48 -3.92
C PRO A 60 24.64 -3.63 -5.08
N GLU A 61 25.12 -3.88 -6.30
CA GLU A 61 24.31 -4.10 -7.50
C GLU A 61 23.36 -5.31 -7.34
N ASN A 62 23.89 -6.42 -6.79
CA ASN A 62 23.06 -7.61 -6.52
C ASN A 62 22.02 -7.34 -5.44
N LEU A 63 22.35 -6.54 -4.43
CA LEU A 63 21.39 -6.14 -3.39
C LEU A 63 20.29 -5.25 -3.98
N VAL A 64 20.66 -4.29 -4.84
CA VAL A 64 19.72 -3.44 -5.58
C VAL A 64 18.79 -4.32 -6.43
N THR A 65 19.37 -5.24 -7.20
CA THR A 65 18.58 -6.13 -8.06
C THR A 65 17.66 -7.03 -7.25
N LEU A 66 18.14 -7.64 -6.18
CA LEU A 66 17.32 -8.47 -5.28
C LEU A 66 16.13 -7.68 -4.73
N PHE A 67 16.37 -6.47 -4.25
CA PHE A 67 15.34 -5.61 -3.68
C PHE A 67 14.32 -5.21 -4.76
N THR A 68 14.78 -4.76 -5.92
CA THR A 68 13.92 -4.33 -7.03
C THR A 68 13.09 -5.49 -7.57
N GLN A 69 13.68 -6.68 -7.75
CA GLN A 69 12.97 -7.88 -8.21
C GLN A 69 11.92 -8.35 -7.20
N ALA A 70 12.22 -8.29 -5.89
CA ALA A 70 11.26 -8.63 -4.84
C ALA A 70 10.05 -7.67 -4.86
N VAL A 71 10.30 -6.37 -5.04
CA VAL A 71 9.24 -5.35 -5.12
C VAL A 71 8.40 -5.54 -6.39
N ALA A 72 9.06 -5.73 -7.54
CA ALA A 72 8.36 -5.94 -8.81
C ALA A 72 7.45 -7.18 -8.77
N GLN A 73 7.96 -8.30 -8.27
CA GLN A 73 7.17 -9.53 -8.11
C GLN A 73 5.99 -9.34 -7.16
N LEU A 74 6.20 -8.62 -6.05
CA LEU A 74 5.14 -8.34 -5.08
C LEU A 74 4.04 -7.47 -5.70
N CYS A 75 4.41 -6.41 -6.42
CA CYS A 75 3.48 -5.54 -7.13
C CYS A 75 2.69 -6.29 -8.20
N GLN A 76 3.34 -7.17 -8.96
CA GLN A 76 2.67 -8.00 -9.97
C GLN A 76 1.60 -8.89 -9.33
N ILE A 77 1.91 -9.54 -8.20
CA ILE A 77 0.95 -10.41 -7.51
C ILE A 77 -0.21 -9.61 -6.93
N VAL A 78 0.04 -8.42 -6.40
CA VAL A 78 -1.01 -7.52 -5.88
C VAL A 78 -1.91 -7.01 -6.99
N HIS A 79 -1.34 -6.68 -8.15
CA HIS A 79 -2.10 -6.18 -9.29
C HIS A 79 -2.97 -7.27 -9.93
N THR A 80 -2.47 -8.51 -10.00
CA THR A 80 -3.20 -9.66 -10.56
C THR A 80 -3.15 -10.82 -9.56
N PRO A 81 -4.01 -10.78 -8.52
CA PRO A 81 -3.95 -11.73 -7.43
C PRO A 81 -4.48 -13.10 -7.86
N VAL A 82 -3.59 -14.08 -7.91
CA VAL A 82 -3.93 -15.48 -8.17
C VAL A 82 -3.46 -16.32 -6.99
N PRO A 83 -4.33 -17.13 -6.36
CA PRO A 83 -4.00 -17.87 -5.14
C PRO A 83 -2.74 -18.74 -5.23
N MET A 84 -2.41 -19.26 -6.41
CA MET A 84 -1.21 -20.07 -6.62
C MET A 84 0.09 -19.29 -6.39
N TYR A 85 0.07 -17.95 -6.46
CA TYR A 85 1.23 -17.08 -6.26
C TYR A 85 1.35 -16.51 -4.83
N PHE A 86 0.41 -16.81 -3.94
CA PHE A 86 0.43 -16.29 -2.56
C PHE A 86 1.67 -16.77 -1.76
N GLY A 87 2.18 -17.97 -2.06
CA GLY A 87 3.45 -18.45 -1.50
C GLY A 87 4.64 -17.59 -1.94
N GLN A 88 4.65 -17.15 -3.21
CA GLN A 88 5.70 -16.27 -3.74
C GLN A 88 5.62 -14.88 -3.11
N ALA A 89 4.40 -14.34 -2.91
CA ALA A 89 4.21 -13.08 -2.20
C ALA A 89 4.80 -13.14 -0.79
N LEU A 90 4.59 -14.24 -0.04
CA LEU A 90 5.19 -14.43 1.28
C LEU A 90 6.73 -14.48 1.21
N ASN A 91 7.30 -15.11 0.20
CA ASN A 91 8.76 -15.14 0.03
C ASN A 91 9.32 -13.73 -0.22
N CYS A 92 8.68 -12.94 -1.09
CA CYS A 92 9.06 -11.54 -1.31
C CYS A 92 8.95 -10.73 -0.02
N VAL A 93 7.83 -10.86 0.72
CA VAL A 93 7.61 -10.20 2.02
C VAL A 93 8.71 -10.54 3.02
N ARG A 94 9.11 -11.82 3.13
CA ARG A 94 10.17 -12.29 4.04
C ARG A 94 11.53 -11.73 3.68
N VAL A 95 11.89 -11.80 2.40
CA VAL A 95 13.16 -11.25 1.90
C VAL A 95 13.23 -9.75 2.14
N LEU A 96 12.20 -9.00 1.77
CA LEU A 96 12.12 -7.55 2.00
C LEU A 96 12.19 -7.21 3.50
N THR A 97 11.44 -7.94 4.35
CA THR A 97 11.49 -7.77 5.82
C THR A 97 12.90 -7.97 6.36
N ARG A 98 13.64 -8.92 5.79
CA ARG A 98 14.99 -9.23 6.22
C ARG A 98 16.00 -8.19 5.77
N VAL A 99 15.87 -7.67 4.56
CA VAL A 99 16.85 -6.79 3.90
C VAL A 99 16.69 -5.33 4.33
N LEU A 100 15.45 -4.83 4.44
CA LEU A 100 15.15 -3.40 4.68
C LEU A 100 15.94 -2.76 5.84
N PRO A 101 16.04 -3.37 7.04
CA PRO A 101 16.76 -2.76 8.15
C PRO A 101 18.24 -2.49 7.83
N PHE A 102 18.86 -3.35 7.01
CA PHE A 102 20.28 -3.20 6.66
C PHE A 102 20.52 -2.19 5.54
N LEU A 103 19.49 -1.82 4.78
CA LEU A 103 19.61 -0.72 3.83
C LEU A 103 19.86 0.60 4.54
N VAL A 104 19.16 0.85 5.67
CA VAL A 104 19.26 2.09 6.47
C VAL A 104 20.33 2.02 7.57
N GLU A 105 20.81 0.82 7.93
CA GLU A 105 21.83 0.64 8.95
C GLU A 105 23.13 1.36 8.57
N GLY A 106 23.67 2.13 9.50
CA GLY A 106 24.96 2.83 9.34
C GLY A 106 24.91 4.11 8.50
N GLU A 107 23.76 4.46 7.94
CA GLU A 107 23.57 5.66 7.13
C GLU A 107 23.30 6.88 8.02
N GLN A 108 24.38 7.54 8.47
CA GLN A 108 24.25 8.80 9.18
C GLN A 108 24.34 9.97 8.19
N LYS A 109 23.24 10.74 8.06
CA LYS A 109 23.25 12.01 7.34
C LYS A 109 24.38 12.90 7.87
N GLY A 110 25.38 13.17 7.06
CA GLY A 110 26.48 14.07 7.41
C GLY A 110 27.85 13.43 7.66
N ARG A 111 28.01 12.10 7.60
CA ARG A 111 29.33 11.46 7.80
C ARG A 111 30.17 11.34 6.53
N ALA A 112 29.60 11.60 5.37
CA ALA A 112 30.31 11.68 4.09
C ALA A 112 30.97 13.06 3.92
N ALA A 113 31.86 13.44 4.85
CA ALA A 113 32.54 14.74 4.84
C ALA A 113 33.45 14.96 3.62
N ASN A 114 33.56 14.01 2.70
CA ASN A 114 34.49 14.10 1.56
C ASN A 114 33.87 13.62 0.21
N SER A 115 32.57 13.30 0.13
CA SER A 115 31.92 13.03 -1.14
C SER A 115 30.90 14.11 -1.47
N ASN A 116 30.88 14.59 -2.71
CA ASN A 116 29.84 15.49 -3.24
C ASN A 116 28.46 14.81 -3.31
N ASP A 117 28.35 13.57 -2.89
CA ASP A 117 27.16 12.76 -2.92
C ASP A 117 26.41 12.95 -1.59
N THR A 118 25.34 13.71 -1.62
CA THR A 118 24.52 14.06 -0.45
C THR A 118 23.47 12.99 -0.12
N GLU A 119 23.26 12.03 -1.05
CA GLU A 119 22.26 10.97 -0.89
C GLU A 119 22.89 9.68 -0.35
N THR A 120 22.21 9.05 0.60
CA THR A 120 22.59 7.74 1.12
C THR A 120 22.24 6.62 0.16
N PHE A 121 22.79 5.41 0.35
CA PHE A 121 22.45 4.24 -0.46
C PHE A 121 20.95 3.94 -0.40
N SER A 122 20.35 3.99 0.79
CA SER A 122 18.92 3.76 0.98
C SER A 122 18.06 4.84 0.33
N GLU A 123 18.49 6.10 0.37
CA GLU A 123 17.78 7.19 -0.30
C GLU A 123 17.76 6.98 -1.82
N ARG A 124 18.90 6.65 -2.42
CA ARG A 124 18.97 6.35 -3.85
C ARG A 124 18.12 5.15 -4.22
N LEU A 125 18.26 4.03 -3.51
CA LEU A 125 17.52 2.81 -3.85
C LEU A 125 16.01 2.96 -3.65
N CYS A 126 15.61 3.53 -2.51
CA CYS A 126 14.20 3.49 -2.11
C CYS A 126 13.40 4.68 -2.63
N TRP A 127 14.03 5.85 -2.85
CA TRP A 127 13.32 7.10 -3.08
C TRP A 127 13.66 7.81 -4.38
N SER A 128 14.77 7.47 -5.05
CA SER A 128 15.06 8.03 -6.37
C SER A 128 14.11 7.44 -7.41
N VAL A 129 13.68 8.30 -8.29
CA VAL A 129 12.87 7.97 -9.46
C VAL A 129 13.69 8.39 -10.67
N GLU A 130 14.00 7.46 -11.55
CA GLU A 130 14.64 7.80 -12.82
C GLU A 130 13.57 8.46 -13.70
N GLU A 131 13.70 9.76 -13.91
CA GLU A 131 12.89 10.48 -14.89
C GLU A 131 13.49 10.20 -16.28
N ASP A 132 12.91 9.27 -17.02
CA ASP A 132 13.22 9.12 -18.44
C ASP A 132 12.69 10.36 -19.16
N GLU A 133 13.62 11.27 -19.57
CA GLU A 133 13.32 12.52 -20.27
C GLU A 133 12.60 12.32 -21.63
N ALA A 134 12.33 11.09 -22.05
CA ALA A 134 11.90 10.74 -23.40
C ALA A 134 10.41 10.38 -23.55
N GLN A 135 9.64 10.27 -22.48
CA GLN A 135 8.23 9.88 -22.59
C GLN A 135 7.32 10.93 -21.94
N GLU A 136 6.54 11.63 -22.77
CA GLU A 136 5.35 12.35 -22.35
C GLU A 136 4.27 11.30 -21.97
N GLU A 137 4.51 10.58 -20.88
CA GLU A 137 3.56 9.61 -20.36
C GLU A 137 2.38 10.33 -19.68
N SER A 138 1.21 9.70 -19.78
CA SER A 138 0.00 10.19 -19.11
C SER A 138 0.26 10.37 -17.60
N PRO A 139 -0.42 11.31 -16.92
CA PRO A 139 -0.21 11.59 -15.49
C PRO A 139 -0.37 10.36 -14.57
N GLU A 140 -1.00 9.29 -15.07
CA GLU A 140 -1.29 8.06 -14.34
C GLU A 140 -0.12 7.04 -14.36
N GLU A 141 0.88 7.23 -15.25
CA GLU A 141 1.99 6.28 -15.45
C GLU A 141 3.36 6.77 -14.94
N LYS A 142 3.37 7.79 -14.07
CA LYS A 142 4.65 8.27 -13.53
C LYS A 142 5.32 7.19 -12.69
N PRO A 143 6.63 6.93 -12.91
CA PRO A 143 7.37 5.97 -12.11
C PRO A 143 7.32 6.36 -10.63
N GLN A 144 7.08 5.38 -9.76
CA GLN A 144 6.95 5.59 -8.32
C GLN A 144 8.18 5.08 -7.59
N PRO A 145 8.58 5.74 -6.48
CA PRO A 145 9.67 5.26 -5.65
C PRO A 145 9.43 3.83 -5.14
N LEU A 146 10.47 2.99 -5.11
CA LEU A 146 10.34 1.60 -4.62
C LEU A 146 9.79 1.52 -3.20
N ALA A 147 10.14 2.47 -2.33
CA ALA A 147 9.59 2.55 -0.98
C ALA A 147 8.06 2.68 -0.97
N ARG A 148 7.51 3.53 -1.86
CA ARG A 148 6.07 3.69 -1.99
C ARG A 148 5.42 2.40 -2.46
N LEU A 149 6.01 1.74 -3.45
CA LEU A 149 5.54 0.45 -3.96
C LEU A 149 5.52 -0.63 -2.87
N VAL A 150 6.56 -0.73 -2.04
CA VAL A 150 6.63 -1.68 -0.91
C VAL A 150 5.49 -1.43 0.09
N VAL A 151 5.32 -0.17 0.52
CA VAL A 151 4.29 0.18 1.52
C VAL A 151 2.90 -0.09 0.95
N HIS A 152 2.62 0.37 -0.27
CA HIS A 152 1.31 0.19 -0.90
C HIS A 152 1.00 -1.28 -1.15
N ALA A 153 1.97 -2.06 -1.66
CA ALA A 153 1.80 -3.50 -1.85
C ALA A 153 1.52 -4.22 -0.53
N ALA A 154 2.24 -3.88 0.54
CA ALA A 154 1.99 -4.44 1.86
C ALA A 154 0.59 -4.09 2.38
N MET A 155 0.14 -2.85 2.22
CA MET A 155 -1.20 -2.43 2.64
C MET A 155 -2.31 -3.10 1.82
N HIS A 156 -2.09 -3.34 0.54
CA HIS A 156 -2.99 -4.16 -0.28
C HIS A 156 -3.05 -5.61 0.19
N LEU A 157 -1.89 -6.22 0.44
CA LEU A 157 -1.82 -7.62 0.90
C LEU A 157 -2.54 -7.84 2.24
N LEU A 158 -2.58 -6.84 3.13
CA LEU A 158 -3.27 -6.94 4.43
C LEU A 158 -4.79 -7.10 4.30
N PHE A 159 -5.34 -6.79 3.13
CA PHE A 159 -6.77 -6.90 2.84
C PHE A 159 -7.04 -7.65 1.53
N LEU A 160 -6.10 -8.50 1.12
CA LEU A 160 -6.24 -9.28 -0.10
C LEU A 160 -7.19 -10.47 0.12
N PRO A 161 -8.31 -10.56 -0.64
CA PRO A 161 -9.26 -11.66 -0.56
C PRO A 161 -8.61 -13.03 -0.78
N GLY A 162 -8.94 -13.99 0.09
CA GLY A 162 -8.39 -15.34 0.06
C GLY A 162 -6.94 -15.46 0.57
N PHE A 163 -6.29 -14.34 0.91
CA PHE A 163 -4.93 -14.32 1.44
C PHE A 163 -4.86 -13.88 2.91
N THR A 164 -5.52 -12.79 3.25
CA THR A 164 -5.54 -12.18 4.59
C THR A 164 -6.95 -11.91 5.10
N VAL A 165 -7.92 -11.88 4.20
CA VAL A 165 -9.34 -11.76 4.50
C VAL A 165 -10.12 -12.79 3.70
N GLU A 166 -11.40 -13.01 4.05
CA GLU A 166 -12.27 -13.92 3.31
C GLU A 166 -12.40 -13.48 1.85
N ALA A 167 -12.64 -14.44 0.95
CA ALA A 167 -12.76 -14.16 -0.49
C ALA A 167 -13.93 -13.21 -0.81
N SER A 168 -15.01 -13.29 -0.03
CA SER A 168 -16.21 -12.45 -0.14
C SER A 168 -16.15 -11.15 0.68
N ALA A 169 -14.98 -10.78 1.21
CA ALA A 169 -14.88 -9.66 2.15
C ALA A 169 -15.26 -8.29 1.56
N PHE A 170 -15.35 -8.17 0.25
CA PHE A 170 -15.68 -6.94 -0.48
C PHE A 170 -16.95 -7.04 -1.33
N ASP A 171 -17.62 -8.19 -1.36
CA ASP A 171 -18.81 -8.41 -2.21
C ASP A 171 -19.94 -7.41 -1.85
N ASP A 172 -20.17 -7.15 -0.56
CA ASP A 172 -21.21 -6.22 -0.10
C ASP A 172 -20.99 -4.76 -0.57
N VAL A 173 -19.74 -4.37 -0.88
CA VAL A 173 -19.40 -3.00 -1.30
C VAL A 173 -19.66 -2.80 -2.80
N GLU A 174 -19.49 -3.85 -3.59
CA GLU A 174 -19.78 -3.80 -5.02
C GLU A 174 -21.30 -3.67 -5.25
N ASP A 175 -22.12 -4.40 -4.46
CA ASP A 175 -23.58 -4.32 -4.51
C ASP A 175 -24.08 -2.92 -4.12
N ASP A 176 -23.53 -2.31 -3.03
CA ASP A 176 -23.87 -0.95 -2.60
C ASP A 176 -23.47 0.10 -3.65
N ALA A 177 -22.34 -0.10 -4.34
CA ALA A 177 -21.86 0.82 -5.37
C ALA A 177 -22.73 0.73 -6.65
N GLU A 178 -23.16 -0.46 -7.02
CA GLU A 178 -24.05 -0.69 -8.17
C GLU A 178 -25.47 -0.15 -7.89
N GLU A 179 -25.98 -0.33 -6.67
CA GLU A 179 -27.25 0.24 -6.23
C GLU A 179 -27.18 1.78 -6.21
N ALA A 180 -26.11 2.37 -5.67
CA ALA A 180 -25.90 3.81 -5.66
C ALA A 180 -25.77 4.40 -7.08
N ALA A 181 -25.09 3.72 -8.00
CA ALA A 181 -24.99 4.12 -9.39
C ALA A 181 -26.34 4.06 -10.11
N THR A 182 -27.16 3.04 -9.80
CA THR A 182 -28.51 2.86 -10.36
C THR A 182 -29.46 3.96 -9.88
N ILE A 183 -29.37 4.33 -8.58
CA ILE A 183 -30.15 5.42 -7.99
C ILE A 183 -29.73 6.78 -8.58
N ALA A 184 -28.43 7.01 -8.78
CA ALA A 184 -27.92 8.23 -9.38
C ALA A 184 -28.35 8.36 -10.86
N ALA A 185 -28.35 7.27 -11.63
CA ALA A 185 -28.82 7.23 -13.00
C ALA A 185 -30.33 7.47 -13.09
N ALA A 186 -31.11 6.92 -12.16
CA ALA A 186 -32.56 7.16 -12.09
C ALA A 186 -32.89 8.63 -11.70
N ALA A 187 -32.10 9.24 -10.81
CA ALA A 187 -32.25 10.63 -10.42
C ALA A 187 -31.93 11.59 -11.59
N SER A 188 -30.88 11.31 -12.37
CA SER A 188 -30.53 12.12 -13.55
C SER A 188 -31.59 12.01 -14.68
N ALA A 189 -32.20 10.84 -14.87
CA ALA A 189 -33.26 10.65 -15.83
C ALA A 189 -34.55 11.38 -15.42
N ALA A 190 -34.81 11.53 -14.12
CA ALA A 190 -35.98 12.28 -13.62
C ALA A 190 -35.84 13.79 -13.75
N GLU A 191 -34.62 14.33 -13.78
CA GLU A 191 -34.36 15.77 -14.00
C GLU A 191 -34.50 16.16 -15.49
N GLU A 192 -34.20 15.27 -16.43
CA GLU A 192 -34.37 15.54 -17.87
C GLU A 192 -35.85 15.59 -18.29
N ASP A 193 -36.74 14.83 -17.62
CA ASP A 193 -38.18 14.81 -17.94
C ASP A 193 -38.93 16.05 -17.40
N SER A 194 -38.37 16.78 -16.42
CA SER A 194 -38.98 17.97 -15.82
C SER A 194 -38.71 19.27 -16.59
N ILE A 195 -37.83 19.28 -17.59
CA ILE A 195 -37.44 20.47 -18.37
C ILE A 195 -38.31 20.66 -19.65
N THR A 196 -39.08 19.65 -20.04
CA THR A 196 -39.87 19.69 -21.29
C THR A 196 -41.29 20.18 -21.16
N GLU A 197 -41.81 20.46 -19.95
CA GLU A 197 -43.22 20.94 -19.78
C GLU A 197 -43.41 22.44 -19.46
N ALA A 198 -42.34 23.28 -19.44
CA ALA A 198 -42.45 24.70 -19.10
C ALA A 198 -42.22 25.64 -20.29
N ALA A 199 -42.87 25.38 -21.43
CA ALA A 199 -42.90 26.33 -22.55
C ALA A 199 -44.25 26.31 -23.28
N ASN A 200 -45.28 26.86 -22.64
CA ASN A 200 -46.37 27.51 -23.42
C ASN A 200 -47.41 28.22 -22.52
N GLY A 201 -47.66 29.53 -22.80
CA GLY A 201 -48.89 30.22 -22.37
C GLY A 201 -48.66 31.39 -21.40
N GLY A 202 -48.41 32.56 -21.83
CA GLY A 202 -49.29 33.66 -22.26
C GLY A 202 -49.70 34.60 -21.15
N GLU A 203 -49.12 35.78 -21.17
CA GLU A 203 -49.68 37.16 -21.05
C GLU A 203 -50.81 37.46 -20.04
N SER A 204 -50.59 38.37 -19.10
CA SER A 204 -51.09 39.74 -19.00
C SER A 204 -51.39 40.24 -17.58
N VAL A 205 -50.90 41.48 -17.35
CA VAL A 205 -51.46 42.67 -16.68
C VAL A 205 -51.57 42.75 -15.14
N ALA A 206 -50.72 43.62 -14.61
CA ALA A 206 -50.92 44.89 -13.85
C ALA A 206 -51.42 44.88 -12.40
N GLU A 207 -50.66 45.71 -11.61
CA GLU A 207 -51.05 46.62 -10.52
C GLU A 207 -51.48 45.98 -9.17
N ASP A 208 -51.06 46.38 -8.02
CA ASP A 208 -50.63 47.60 -7.38
C ASP A 208 -50.28 47.36 -5.89
N ALA A 209 -49.39 48.13 -5.40
CA ALA A 209 -49.28 48.73 -4.05
C ALA A 209 -49.09 47.90 -2.76
N SER A 210 -47.98 48.22 -2.15
CA SER A 210 -47.81 48.80 -0.82
C SER A 210 -47.50 47.95 0.41
N ASN A 211 -46.33 48.28 0.90
CA ASN A 211 -45.91 48.50 2.33
C ASN A 211 -45.50 47.36 3.26
N ASN A 212 -44.24 47.55 3.63
CA ASN A 212 -43.67 47.48 5.02
C ASN A 212 -43.70 46.14 5.78
N ASP A 213 -42.60 45.58 6.14
CA ASP A 213 -41.75 46.01 7.27
C ASP A 213 -40.49 45.10 7.37
N GLU A 214 -39.47 45.73 7.87
CA GLU A 214 -38.16 45.20 8.23
C GLU A 214 -38.21 43.90 9.00
N LYS A 215 -37.38 42.93 8.62
CA LYS A 215 -36.51 42.24 9.54
C LYS A 215 -35.32 41.58 8.83
N ASN A 216 -34.22 42.27 9.00
CA ASN A 216 -32.86 41.83 8.79
C ASN A 216 -32.62 40.42 9.37
N THR A 217 -32.33 39.46 8.51
CA THR A 217 -31.68 38.23 8.95
C THR A 217 -30.67 37.87 7.88
N GLU A 218 -29.41 38.11 8.19
CA GLU A 218 -28.26 37.66 7.43
C GLU A 218 -28.34 36.13 7.22
N THR A 219 -28.74 35.74 6.04
CA THR A 219 -28.58 34.35 5.59
C THR A 219 -27.18 34.25 4.99
N LEU A 220 -26.23 33.85 5.85
CA LEU A 220 -24.97 33.31 5.43
C LEU A 220 -25.25 32.21 4.40
N LYS A 221 -24.91 32.47 3.15
CA LYS A 221 -24.83 31.47 2.09
C LYS A 221 -23.82 30.40 2.56
N LYS A 222 -24.33 29.37 3.16
CA LYS A 222 -23.62 28.11 3.33
C LYS A 222 -23.35 27.57 1.93
N LYS A 223 -22.13 27.71 1.49
CA LYS A 223 -21.61 27.04 0.29
C LYS A 223 -21.73 25.57 0.59
N ASP A 224 -22.67 24.92 -0.04
CA ASP A 224 -22.88 23.49 0.10
C ASP A 224 -21.58 22.79 -0.26
N ALA A 225 -20.89 22.33 0.78
CA ALA A 225 -19.86 21.33 0.66
C ALA A 225 -20.59 20.07 0.21
N GLN A 226 -20.34 19.67 -1.02
CA GLN A 226 -20.75 18.40 -1.57
C GLN A 226 -20.38 17.32 -0.54
N PRO A 227 -21.30 16.51 -0.05
CA PRO A 227 -20.95 15.44 0.89
C PRO A 227 -19.96 14.55 0.17
N ALA A 228 -18.74 14.43 0.72
CA ALA A 228 -17.81 13.41 0.31
C ALA A 228 -18.56 12.08 0.36
N ALA A 229 -18.61 11.38 -0.76
CA ALA A 229 -19.25 10.09 -0.87
C ALA A 229 -18.80 9.24 0.32
N ASN A 230 -19.73 8.94 1.22
CA ASN A 230 -19.52 8.03 2.32
C ASN A 230 -19.43 6.63 1.70
N HIS A 231 -18.25 6.28 1.16
CA HIS A 231 -17.97 4.90 0.86
C HIS A 231 -18.02 4.15 2.20
N SER A 232 -19.03 3.34 2.40
CA SER A 232 -19.14 2.45 3.54
C SER A 232 -17.88 1.57 3.55
N LEU A 233 -17.29 1.40 4.72
CA LEU A 233 -16.14 0.50 4.84
C LEU A 233 -16.63 -0.94 4.68
N PRO A 234 -15.92 -1.81 3.94
CA PRO A 234 -16.23 -3.22 3.86
C PRO A 234 -16.03 -3.87 5.24
N GLN A 235 -17.12 -4.00 5.97
CA GLN A 235 -17.10 -4.48 7.36
C GLN A 235 -16.55 -5.91 7.48
N ALA A 236 -16.82 -6.74 6.48
CA ALA A 236 -16.34 -8.11 6.41
C ALA A 236 -14.80 -8.21 6.23
N ALA A 237 -14.16 -7.14 5.78
CA ALA A 237 -12.70 -7.08 5.65
C ALA A 237 -11.99 -6.71 6.97
N LEU A 238 -12.70 -6.21 7.98
CA LEU A 238 -12.10 -5.90 9.29
C LEU A 238 -11.66 -7.19 10.00
N TRP A 239 -10.50 -7.15 10.65
CA TRP A 239 -9.93 -8.34 11.32
C TRP A 239 -10.63 -8.71 12.61
N SER A 240 -11.28 -7.75 13.25
CA SER A 240 -12.00 -7.90 14.51
C SER A 240 -13.20 -6.97 14.55
N ALA A 241 -14.24 -7.36 15.27
CA ALA A 241 -15.40 -6.51 15.50
C ALA A 241 -15.02 -5.27 16.33
N GLY A 242 -15.70 -4.14 16.10
CA GLY A 242 -15.48 -2.89 16.85
C GLY A 242 -15.73 -1.66 15.99
N LEU A 243 -14.76 -0.74 15.96
CA LEU A 243 -14.85 0.49 15.17
C LEU A 243 -15.04 0.18 13.67
N GLY A 244 -16.05 0.78 13.06
CA GLY A 244 -16.32 0.62 11.62
C GLY A 244 -17.12 -0.63 11.24
N GLY A 245 -17.44 -1.52 12.18
CA GLY A 245 -18.26 -2.70 11.94
C GLY A 245 -18.83 -3.25 13.22
N PHE A 246 -20.16 -3.37 13.31
CA PHE A 246 -20.84 -3.60 14.60
C PHE A 246 -21.32 -5.03 14.85
N GLU A 247 -21.53 -5.86 13.84
CA GLU A 247 -22.31 -7.08 14.02
C GLU A 247 -21.65 -8.38 13.53
N ALA A 248 -20.79 -8.34 12.55
CA ALA A 248 -20.18 -9.56 12.03
C ALA A 248 -18.79 -9.79 12.66
N ARG A 249 -18.65 -10.88 13.39
CA ARG A 249 -17.31 -11.35 13.75
C ARG A 249 -16.72 -11.93 12.47
N PRO A 250 -15.66 -11.31 11.89
CA PRO A 250 -15.05 -11.85 10.68
C PRO A 250 -14.59 -13.28 10.95
N ALA A 251 -14.69 -14.12 9.94
CA ALA A 251 -14.21 -15.49 10.05
C ALA A 251 -12.71 -15.47 10.37
N SER A 252 -12.33 -15.96 11.53
CA SER A 252 -10.94 -16.04 11.95
C SER A 252 -10.31 -17.29 11.33
N SER A 253 -9.29 -17.09 10.50
CA SER A 253 -8.46 -18.16 9.96
C SER A 253 -7.02 -18.01 10.46
N ALA A 254 -6.49 -19.07 11.08
CA ALA A 254 -5.10 -19.08 11.52
C ALA A 254 -4.10 -18.92 10.35
N ALA A 255 -4.51 -19.21 9.12
CA ALA A 255 -3.72 -18.94 7.92
C ALA A 255 -3.69 -17.43 7.63
N PHE A 256 -4.85 -16.75 7.67
CA PHE A 256 -4.93 -15.31 7.48
C PHE A 256 -4.13 -14.55 8.53
N ASP A 257 -4.22 -14.95 9.81
CA ASP A 257 -3.48 -14.32 10.90
C ASP A 257 -1.96 -14.46 10.73
N ARG A 258 -1.50 -15.61 10.26
CA ARG A 258 -0.08 -15.81 9.94
C ARG A 258 0.36 -14.91 8.79
N ASN A 259 -0.41 -14.86 7.71
CA ASN A 259 -0.09 -14.02 6.55
C ASN A 259 -0.09 -12.53 6.94
N ARG A 260 -1.11 -12.06 7.68
CA ARG A 260 -1.16 -10.70 8.24
C ARG A 260 0.08 -10.38 9.08
N THR A 261 0.48 -11.32 9.94
CA THR A 261 1.66 -11.13 10.80
C THR A 261 2.93 -10.94 9.99
N GLU A 262 3.13 -11.70 8.92
CA GLU A 262 4.30 -11.55 8.05
C GLU A 262 4.27 -10.21 7.31
N VAL A 263 3.13 -9.81 6.78
CA VAL A 263 3.00 -8.51 6.08
C VAL A 263 3.14 -7.33 7.06
N LEU A 264 2.59 -7.42 8.27
CA LEU A 264 2.78 -6.40 9.30
C LEU A 264 4.24 -6.27 9.74
N ARG A 265 5.00 -7.36 9.76
CA ARG A 265 6.46 -7.32 9.99
C ARG A 265 7.19 -6.56 8.90
N LEU A 266 6.76 -6.69 7.63
CA LEU A 266 7.32 -5.90 6.52
C LEU A 266 7.05 -4.40 6.73
N LEU A 267 5.82 -4.02 7.06
CA LEU A 267 5.50 -2.62 7.37
C LEU A 267 6.29 -2.09 8.57
N LEU A 268 6.46 -2.91 9.62
CA LEU A 268 7.29 -2.54 10.77
C LEU A 268 8.77 -2.38 10.38
N ALA A 269 9.29 -3.26 9.52
CA ALA A 269 10.65 -3.16 9.01
C ALA A 269 10.85 -1.91 8.13
N SER A 270 9.83 -1.48 7.38
CA SER A 270 9.92 -0.26 6.56
C SER A 270 10.07 1.01 7.39
N VAL A 271 9.55 1.04 8.61
CA VAL A 271 9.67 2.18 9.53
C VAL A 271 10.76 2.00 10.59
N CYS A 272 11.79 1.21 10.30
CA CYS A 272 12.86 0.87 11.25
C CYS A 272 13.94 1.97 11.44
N GLU A 273 13.91 3.05 10.68
CA GLU A 273 14.87 4.16 10.76
C GLU A 273 15.15 4.63 12.20
N PRO A 274 14.16 4.73 13.11
CA PRO A 274 14.43 5.15 14.49
C PRO A 274 15.43 4.27 15.25
N LEU A 275 15.57 3.01 14.86
CA LEU A 275 16.50 2.08 15.49
C LEU A 275 17.98 2.45 15.23
N PHE A 276 18.24 3.20 14.16
CA PHE A 276 19.56 3.58 13.69
C PHE A 276 19.88 5.06 13.86
N GLN A 277 18.95 5.84 14.41
CA GLN A 277 19.10 7.27 14.66
C GLN A 277 19.10 7.56 16.16
N SER A 278 19.79 8.63 16.57
CA SER A 278 19.68 9.12 17.94
C SER A 278 18.26 9.66 18.19
N ALA A 279 17.73 9.41 19.39
CA ALA A 279 16.44 9.94 19.80
C ALA A 279 16.37 11.49 19.69
N ASP A 280 17.50 12.18 19.83
CA ASP A 280 17.57 13.64 19.72
C ASP A 280 17.51 14.14 18.26
N THR A 281 17.79 13.26 17.29
CA THR A 281 17.84 13.61 15.85
C THR A 281 16.67 13.06 15.07
N TYR A 282 15.99 12.02 15.58
CA TYR A 282 14.86 11.43 14.91
C TYR A 282 13.59 12.28 15.08
N ASP A 283 13.00 12.63 13.97
CA ASP A 283 11.73 13.35 13.89
C ASP A 283 10.72 12.47 13.11
N PRO A 284 9.73 11.85 13.80
CA PRO A 284 8.77 10.97 13.14
C PRO A 284 7.95 11.68 12.05
N TRP A 285 7.75 13.00 12.17
CA TRP A 285 7.03 13.81 11.19
C TRP A 285 7.81 14.03 9.87
N LYS A 286 9.09 13.65 9.85
CA LYS A 286 9.95 13.70 8.66
C LYS A 286 10.23 12.32 8.07
N SER A 287 9.67 11.26 8.64
CA SER A 287 9.81 9.92 8.09
C SER A 287 8.98 9.78 6.82
N ARG A 288 9.65 9.67 5.67
CA ARG A 288 9.00 9.46 4.37
C ARG A 288 8.23 8.14 4.32
N TRP A 289 8.68 7.12 5.05
CA TRP A 289 7.99 5.84 5.17
C TRP A 289 6.65 5.98 5.90
N LEU A 290 6.63 6.70 7.02
CA LEU A 290 5.38 6.98 7.75
C LEU A 290 4.45 7.87 6.94
N GLU A 291 4.99 8.90 6.29
CA GLU A 291 4.23 9.76 5.39
C GLU A 291 3.53 8.92 4.31
N THR A 292 4.28 8.04 3.62
CA THR A 292 3.72 7.15 2.60
C THR A 292 2.62 6.22 3.14
N ALA A 293 2.80 5.67 4.34
CA ALA A 293 1.81 4.77 4.95
C ALA A 293 0.55 5.50 5.43
N THR A 294 0.62 6.81 5.64
CA THR A 294 -0.48 7.65 6.13
C THR A 294 -0.99 8.65 5.11
N ASP A 295 -0.45 8.62 3.90
CA ASP A 295 -0.88 9.47 2.81
C ASP A 295 -2.35 9.22 2.48
N ARG A 296 -3.00 10.23 1.90
CA ARG A 296 -4.40 10.16 1.49
C ARG A 296 -4.64 9.05 0.46
N ASP A 297 -3.64 8.80 -0.39
CA ASP A 297 -3.70 7.80 -1.45
C ASP A 297 -3.20 6.41 -1.00
N ALA A 298 -2.84 6.26 0.29
CA ALA A 298 -2.41 4.98 0.83
C ALA A 298 -3.57 3.96 0.80
N PRO A 299 -3.39 2.81 0.15
CA PRO A 299 -4.47 1.84 -0.02
C PRO A 299 -4.91 1.25 1.33
N ASN A 300 -6.21 1.11 1.52
CA ASN A 300 -6.79 0.48 2.71
C ASN A 300 -6.37 1.12 4.06
N ALA A 301 -5.84 2.35 4.09
CA ALA A 301 -5.34 2.98 5.31
C ALA A 301 -6.41 3.04 6.44
N ARG A 302 -7.67 3.35 6.10
CA ARG A 302 -8.77 3.36 7.06
C ARG A 302 -9.09 1.96 7.60
N LEU A 303 -9.11 0.94 6.73
CA LEU A 303 -9.32 -0.46 7.12
C LEU A 303 -8.21 -0.93 8.05
N LEU A 304 -6.96 -0.60 7.72
CA LEU A 304 -5.81 -0.94 8.55
C LEU A 304 -5.91 -0.30 9.94
N PHE A 305 -6.22 1.01 10.00
CA PHE A 305 -6.38 1.73 11.26
C PHE A 305 -7.45 1.08 12.14
N TYR A 306 -8.65 0.83 11.60
CA TYR A 306 -9.73 0.22 12.37
C TYR A 306 -9.42 -1.22 12.77
N SER A 307 -8.83 -2.00 11.87
CA SER A 307 -8.44 -3.39 12.17
C SER A 307 -7.41 -3.47 13.29
N LEU A 308 -6.40 -2.59 13.29
CA LEU A 308 -5.42 -2.51 14.37
C LEU A 308 -6.05 -2.08 15.69
N CYS A 309 -6.87 -1.02 15.68
CA CYS A 309 -7.57 -0.57 16.89
C CYS A 309 -8.46 -1.68 17.46
N ASN A 310 -9.27 -2.32 16.62
CA ASN A 310 -10.16 -3.39 17.04
C ASN A 310 -9.39 -4.59 17.61
N THR A 311 -8.26 -4.96 17.01
CA THR A 311 -7.44 -6.09 17.51
C THR A 311 -6.77 -5.79 18.84
N ILE A 312 -6.39 -4.52 19.10
CA ILE A 312 -5.75 -4.13 20.36
C ILE A 312 -6.76 -4.05 21.50
N PHE A 313 -8.01 -3.63 21.23
CA PHE A 313 -9.03 -3.37 22.23
C PHE A 313 -10.10 -4.49 22.35
N SER A 314 -10.01 -5.57 21.55
CA SER A 314 -10.83 -6.77 21.68
C SER A 314 -10.22 -7.73 22.70
#